data_500043d55113d8fe07ad242ea054dc92
#
_entry.id   500043d55113d8fe07ad242ea054dc92
#
_cell.length_a   1.000
_cell.length_b   1.000
_cell.length_c   1.000
_cell.angle_alpha   90.00
_cell.angle_beta   90.00
_cell.angle_gamma   90.00
#
_symmetry.space_group_name_H-M   'P 1'
#
loop_
_entity.id
_entity.type
_entity.pdbx_description
1 polymer ?
#
loop_
_entity_poly.entity_id
_entity_poly.type
_entity_poly.pdbx_seq_one_letter_code
_entity_poly.pdbx_strand_id
1 'polypeptide(L)'
;MRHRPSAKGTVRLVGRLEFSAVTEGAPRITDEYRIQVDIANPLDRALPQVFEVGGRIPREGGYHVNPDGSLCLGSMLRQRLILGAQPSLVDYVDKCVVPFLYGHSLRESGTTAFPFGELAHGVAGLIDDYCLIFGVSDEDGLRRLMWLLAMKRRRANKLRCICGCGRRFAACKLHRKAHAARRTLSRLDIKRACQEIWPSN
;
A
#
# COMPACT_ATOMS: atom_id res chain seq x y z
N MET A 1 -9.72 -22.42 1.10
CA MET A 1 -8.27 -22.28 1.38
C MET A 1 -7.82 -23.27 2.44
N ARG A 2 -6.61 -23.83 2.32
CA ARG A 2 -6.02 -24.74 3.33
C ARG A 2 -5.03 -23.94 4.19
N HIS A 3 -5.08 -24.13 5.50
CA HIS A 3 -4.16 -23.55 6.47
C HIS A 3 -2.91 -24.43 6.62
N ARG A 4 -1.72 -23.83 6.59
CA ARG A 4 -0.44 -24.49 6.90
C ARG A 4 0.30 -23.63 7.93
N PRO A 5 0.63 -24.14 9.13
CA PRO A 5 1.47 -23.40 10.06
C PRO A 5 2.89 -23.28 9.49
N SER A 6 3.46 -22.08 9.56
CA SER A 6 4.85 -21.81 9.21
C SER A 6 5.71 -21.74 10.48
N ALA A 7 6.98 -22.14 10.38
CA ALA A 7 7.91 -22.29 11.50
C ALA A 7 8.26 -21.01 12.28
N LYS A 8 7.71 -19.84 11.93
CA LYS A 8 8.00 -18.52 12.57
C LYS A 8 6.75 -17.75 13.01
N GLY A 9 5.66 -18.43 13.38
CA GLY A 9 4.44 -17.73 13.80
C GLY A 9 3.70 -17.04 12.64
N THR A 10 4.05 -17.32 11.39
CA THR A 10 3.35 -16.86 10.19
C THR A 10 2.24 -17.85 9.85
N VAL A 11 1.05 -17.36 9.59
CA VAL A 11 -0.07 -18.16 9.06
C VAL A 11 -0.03 -18.10 7.55
N ARG A 12 0.02 -19.27 6.91
CA ARG A 12 -0.05 -19.41 5.46
C ARG A 12 -1.39 -19.98 5.03
N LEU A 13 -2.09 -19.26 4.16
CA LEU A 13 -3.34 -19.71 3.53
C LEU A 13 -3.07 -19.94 2.04
N VAL A 14 -3.46 -21.12 1.52
CA VAL A 14 -3.31 -21.45 0.10
C VAL A 14 -4.64 -21.95 -0.42
N GLY A 15 -5.06 -21.47 -1.58
CA GLY A 15 -6.30 -21.93 -2.21
C GLY A 15 -6.69 -21.12 -3.44
N ARG A 16 -7.90 -21.35 -3.93
CA ARG A 16 -8.51 -20.56 -4.99
C ARG A 16 -9.21 -19.35 -4.39
N LEU A 17 -9.07 -18.22 -5.05
CA LEU A 17 -9.83 -17.00 -4.80
C LEU A 17 -10.67 -16.72 -6.04
N GLU A 18 -11.96 -16.92 -5.91
CA GLU A 18 -12.95 -16.53 -6.90
C GLU A 18 -13.42 -15.10 -6.57
N PHE A 19 -13.59 -14.27 -7.57
CA PHE A 19 -14.09 -12.90 -7.40
C PHE A 19 -14.95 -12.48 -8.58
N SER A 20 -15.83 -11.50 -8.35
CA SER A 20 -16.53 -10.76 -9.38
C SER A 20 -16.38 -9.27 -9.09
N ALA A 21 -15.72 -8.55 -9.98
CA ALA A 21 -15.41 -7.14 -9.80
C ALA A 21 -15.74 -6.32 -11.05
N VAL A 22 -15.94 -5.03 -10.84
CA VAL A 22 -16.17 -4.03 -11.88
C VAL A 22 -15.61 -2.70 -11.42
N THR A 23 -15.03 -1.93 -12.34
CA THR A 23 -14.66 -0.54 -12.10
C THR A 23 -15.32 0.36 -13.13
N GLU A 24 -15.40 1.66 -12.85
CA GLU A 24 -16.01 2.64 -13.75
C GLU A 24 -15.30 2.63 -15.13
N GLY A 25 -16.10 2.53 -16.18
CA GLY A 25 -15.59 2.50 -17.57
C GLY A 25 -15.00 1.15 -18.01
N ALA A 26 -15.07 0.10 -17.21
CA ALA A 26 -14.53 -1.22 -17.56
C ALA A 26 -15.57 -2.34 -17.34
N PRO A 27 -15.45 -3.49 -18.02
CA PRO A 27 -16.40 -4.58 -17.91
C PRO A 27 -16.36 -5.26 -16.55
N ARG A 28 -17.48 -5.88 -16.16
CA ARG A 28 -17.49 -6.81 -15.03
C ARG A 28 -16.72 -8.06 -15.41
N ILE A 29 -15.80 -8.47 -14.55
CA ILE A 29 -15.04 -9.71 -14.70
C ILE A 29 -15.35 -10.61 -13.51
N THR A 30 -15.68 -11.86 -13.79
CA THR A 30 -15.75 -12.95 -12.83
C THR A 30 -14.63 -13.92 -13.17
N ASP A 31 -13.74 -14.18 -12.24
CA ASP A 31 -12.51 -14.93 -12.49
C ASP A 31 -12.00 -15.62 -11.23
N GLU A 32 -11.02 -16.52 -11.38
CA GLU A 32 -10.37 -17.20 -10.26
C GLU A 32 -8.85 -17.21 -10.39
N TYR A 33 -8.17 -17.09 -9.26
CA TYR A 33 -6.72 -17.27 -9.17
C TYR A 33 -6.34 -18.22 -8.05
N ARG A 34 -5.26 -18.95 -8.24
CA ARG A 34 -4.66 -19.75 -7.17
C ARG A 34 -3.66 -18.89 -6.43
N ILE A 35 -3.98 -18.53 -5.20
CA ILE A 35 -3.16 -17.63 -4.39
C ILE A 35 -2.66 -18.28 -3.10
N GLN A 36 -1.55 -17.75 -2.62
CA GLN A 36 -1.03 -17.95 -1.27
C GLN A 36 -1.04 -16.59 -0.57
N VAL A 37 -1.52 -16.56 0.68
CA VAL A 37 -1.49 -15.39 1.55
C VAL A 37 -0.67 -15.74 2.78
N ASP A 38 0.44 -15.03 2.99
CA ASP A 38 1.30 -15.16 4.15
C ASP A 38 0.99 -14.01 5.13
N ILE A 39 0.49 -14.36 6.30
CA ILE A 39 0.07 -13.41 7.33
C ILE A 39 1.11 -13.47 8.45
N ALA A 40 1.88 -12.40 8.62
CA ALA A 40 2.81 -12.28 9.73
C ALA A 40 2.07 -12.22 11.09
N ASN A 41 2.79 -12.51 12.16
CA ASN A 41 2.25 -12.39 13.51
C ASN A 41 1.58 -11.00 13.68
N PRO A 42 0.34 -10.94 14.23
CA PRO A 42 -0.38 -9.69 14.46
C PRO A 42 0.41 -8.64 15.26
N LEU A 43 1.37 -9.06 16.08
CA LEU A 43 2.25 -8.17 16.85
C LEU A 43 3.16 -7.31 15.96
N ASP A 44 3.51 -7.77 14.76
CA ASP A 44 4.39 -7.03 13.84
C ASP A 44 3.65 -5.99 13.00
N ARG A 45 2.33 -5.98 13.03
CA ARG A 45 1.48 -5.08 12.23
C ARG A 45 1.90 -5.01 10.75
N ALA A 46 2.53 -6.06 10.24
CA ALA A 46 2.86 -6.16 8.84
C ALA A 46 1.57 -6.42 8.02
N LEU A 47 1.54 -5.90 6.80
CA LEU A 47 0.51 -6.28 5.85
C LEU A 47 0.77 -7.71 5.37
N PRO A 48 -0.27 -8.49 5.05
CA PRO A 48 -0.09 -9.81 4.43
C PRO A 48 0.69 -9.70 3.13
N GLN A 49 1.49 -10.71 2.83
CA GLN A 49 2.09 -10.89 1.51
C GLN A 49 1.24 -11.87 0.71
N VAL A 50 1.02 -11.56 -0.57
CA VAL A 50 0.22 -12.39 -1.46
C VAL A 50 1.07 -12.83 -2.64
N PHE A 51 0.94 -14.10 -3.00
CA PHE A 51 1.63 -14.71 -4.12
C PHE A 51 0.60 -15.36 -5.04
N GLU A 52 0.72 -15.17 -6.34
CA GLU A 52 0.04 -15.99 -7.31
C GLU A 52 0.84 -17.28 -7.49
N VAL A 53 0.19 -18.43 -7.24
CA VAL A 53 0.85 -19.75 -7.22
C VAL A 53 0.29 -20.72 -8.26
N GLY A 54 -0.57 -20.23 -9.15
CA GLY A 54 -1.10 -20.97 -10.30
C GLY A 54 -0.23 -20.85 -11.56
N GLY A 55 0.72 -19.90 -11.58
CA GLY A 55 1.57 -19.66 -12.74
C GLY A 55 0.91 -18.81 -13.84
N ARG A 56 -0.19 -18.13 -13.51
CA ARG A 56 -0.95 -17.32 -14.46
C ARG A 56 -0.36 -15.92 -14.64
N ILE A 57 0.20 -15.34 -13.56
CA ILE A 57 0.85 -14.02 -13.60
C ILE A 57 2.35 -14.23 -13.82
N PRO A 58 2.93 -13.73 -14.94
CA PRO A 58 4.35 -13.81 -15.18
C PRO A 58 5.15 -13.03 -14.11
N ARG A 59 6.33 -13.54 -13.76
CA ARG A 59 7.22 -12.91 -12.79
C ARG A 59 8.20 -11.90 -13.42
N GLU A 60 7.84 -11.39 -14.57
CA GLU A 60 8.64 -10.42 -15.33
C GLU A 60 8.23 -8.98 -15.01
N GLY A 61 9.12 -8.03 -15.30
CA GLY A 61 8.83 -6.60 -15.14
C GLY A 61 7.57 -6.19 -15.92
N GLY A 62 6.76 -5.30 -15.33
CA GLY A 62 5.50 -4.84 -15.91
C GLY A 62 4.27 -5.67 -15.51
N TYR A 63 4.44 -6.76 -14.76
CA TYR A 63 3.32 -7.52 -14.17
C TYR A 63 3.13 -7.24 -12.68
N HIS A 64 3.83 -6.27 -12.14
CA HIS A 64 3.75 -5.87 -10.73
C HIS A 64 3.95 -7.04 -9.75
N VAL A 65 4.94 -7.86 -10.01
CA VAL A 65 5.42 -8.92 -9.12
C VAL A 65 6.78 -8.49 -8.56
N ASN A 66 6.92 -8.52 -7.25
CA ASN A 66 8.16 -8.18 -6.56
C ASN A 66 9.24 -9.24 -6.80
N PRO A 67 10.54 -8.94 -6.60
CA PRO A 67 11.63 -9.90 -6.77
C PRO A 67 11.49 -11.17 -5.92
N ASP A 68 10.81 -11.10 -4.76
CA ASP A 68 10.51 -12.24 -3.90
C ASP A 68 9.32 -13.09 -4.39
N GLY A 69 8.67 -12.67 -5.48
CA GLY A 69 7.49 -13.29 -6.07
C GLY A 69 6.16 -12.87 -5.45
N SER A 70 6.16 -11.98 -4.46
CA SER A 70 4.92 -11.42 -3.93
C SER A 70 4.31 -10.40 -4.90
N LEU A 71 2.98 -10.28 -4.87
CA LEU A 71 2.26 -9.31 -5.69
C LEU A 71 2.48 -7.89 -5.16
N CYS A 72 2.78 -6.94 -6.06
CA CYS A 72 2.93 -5.52 -5.74
C CYS A 72 1.55 -4.86 -5.66
N LEU A 73 0.92 -4.90 -4.50
CA LEU A 73 -0.42 -4.38 -4.26
C LEU A 73 -0.45 -2.86 -3.96
N GLY A 74 0.61 -2.14 -4.32
CA GLY A 74 0.81 -0.73 -4.03
C GLY A 74 1.65 -0.49 -2.78
N SER A 75 1.97 0.78 -2.51
CA SER A 75 2.80 1.16 -1.36
C SER A 75 2.15 0.81 -0.01
N MET A 76 2.97 0.55 1.00
CA MET A 76 2.50 0.21 2.35
C MET A 76 1.56 1.28 2.92
N LEU A 77 1.88 2.55 2.76
CA LEU A 77 1.03 3.64 3.27
C LEU A 77 -0.31 3.72 2.51
N ARG A 78 -0.31 3.53 1.20
CA ARG A 78 -1.53 3.49 0.39
C ARG A 78 -2.46 2.36 0.84
N GLN A 79 -1.93 1.15 0.96
CA GLN A 79 -2.70 0.01 1.45
C GLN A 79 -3.29 0.28 2.84
N ARG A 80 -2.49 0.82 3.77
CA ARG A 80 -2.96 1.20 5.12
C ARG A 80 -4.08 2.23 5.09
N LEU A 81 -4.00 3.23 4.22
CA LEU A 81 -5.04 4.25 4.08
C LEU A 81 -6.34 3.69 3.51
N ILE A 82 -6.25 2.81 2.51
CA ILE A 82 -7.41 2.13 1.91
C ILE A 82 -8.09 1.21 2.94
N LEU A 83 -7.30 0.50 3.72
CA LEU A 83 -7.80 -0.47 4.69
C LEU A 83 -8.40 0.19 5.94
N GLY A 84 -7.95 1.37 6.32
CA GLY A 84 -8.40 2.02 7.54
C GLY A 84 -7.71 1.51 8.81
N ALA A 85 -8.31 1.82 9.97
CA ALA A 85 -7.66 1.63 11.28
C ALA A 85 -7.67 0.18 11.80
N GLN A 86 -8.68 -0.60 11.43
CA GLN A 86 -8.89 -1.98 11.93
C GLN A 86 -9.34 -2.89 10.78
N PRO A 87 -8.47 -3.18 9.81
CA PRO A 87 -8.85 -4.02 8.69
C PRO A 87 -8.93 -5.49 9.08
N SER A 88 -9.91 -6.18 8.51
CA SER A 88 -9.96 -7.64 8.48
C SER A 88 -9.12 -8.19 7.32
N LEU A 89 -8.87 -9.50 7.31
CA LEU A 89 -8.27 -10.15 6.14
C LEU A 89 -9.19 -10.08 4.91
N VAL A 90 -10.50 -10.11 5.12
CA VAL A 90 -11.49 -9.94 4.03
C VAL A 90 -11.35 -8.56 3.42
N ASP A 91 -11.31 -7.49 4.24
CA ASP A 91 -11.05 -6.13 3.74
C ASP A 91 -9.76 -6.04 2.92
N TYR A 92 -8.70 -6.72 3.37
CA TYR A 92 -7.44 -6.74 2.64
C TYR A 92 -7.57 -7.42 1.28
N VAL A 93 -8.25 -8.57 1.24
CA VAL A 93 -8.51 -9.28 -0.03
C VAL A 93 -9.36 -8.40 -0.95
N ASP A 94 -10.47 -7.89 -0.48
CA ASP A 94 -11.43 -7.16 -1.31
C ASP A 94 -10.87 -5.81 -1.81
N LYS A 95 -10.11 -5.10 -0.98
CA LYS A 95 -9.66 -3.73 -1.28
C LYS A 95 -8.26 -3.65 -1.90
N CYS A 96 -7.43 -4.68 -1.73
CA CYS A 96 -6.06 -4.69 -2.25
C CYS A 96 -5.81 -5.82 -3.24
N VAL A 97 -6.23 -7.06 -2.93
CA VAL A 97 -5.93 -8.22 -3.77
C VAL A 97 -6.86 -8.30 -4.98
N VAL A 98 -8.17 -8.22 -4.75
CA VAL A 98 -9.16 -8.31 -5.84
C VAL A 98 -8.96 -7.24 -6.91
N PRO A 99 -8.74 -5.94 -6.59
CA PRO A 99 -8.45 -4.94 -7.61
C PRO A 99 -7.21 -5.25 -8.45
N PHE A 100 -6.16 -5.76 -7.82
CA PHE A 100 -4.94 -6.17 -8.52
C PHE A 100 -5.21 -7.32 -9.50
N LEU A 101 -5.87 -8.38 -9.05
CA LEU A 101 -6.22 -9.54 -9.89
C LEU A 101 -7.18 -9.16 -11.01
N TYR A 102 -8.15 -8.29 -10.73
CA TYR A 102 -9.05 -7.73 -11.73
C TYR A 102 -8.28 -7.00 -12.84
N GLY A 103 -7.27 -6.18 -12.47
CA GLY A 103 -6.41 -5.51 -13.45
C GLY A 103 -5.66 -6.49 -14.34
N HIS A 104 -5.18 -7.60 -13.78
CA HIS A 104 -4.54 -8.67 -14.55
C HIS A 104 -5.52 -9.37 -15.49
N SER A 105 -6.72 -9.72 -15.04
CA SER A 105 -7.76 -10.32 -15.89
C SER A 105 -8.19 -9.38 -17.04
N LEU A 106 -8.26 -8.07 -16.78
CA LEU A 106 -8.50 -7.08 -17.83
C LEU A 106 -7.38 -7.07 -18.87
N ARG A 107 -6.13 -7.11 -18.44
CA ARG A 107 -4.97 -7.15 -19.34
C ARG A 107 -4.97 -8.39 -20.22
N GLU A 108 -5.28 -9.55 -19.66
CA GLU A 108 -5.44 -10.81 -20.43
C GLU A 108 -6.56 -10.73 -21.46
N SER A 109 -7.63 -9.98 -21.18
CA SER A 109 -8.73 -9.75 -22.15
C SER A 109 -8.40 -8.70 -23.23
N GLY A 110 -7.16 -8.20 -23.28
CA GLY A 110 -6.70 -7.27 -24.33
C GLY A 110 -6.76 -5.79 -23.92
N THR A 111 -7.10 -5.48 -22.70
CA THR A 111 -7.03 -4.09 -22.18
C THR A 111 -5.60 -3.76 -21.79
N THR A 112 -4.98 -2.74 -22.42
CA THR A 112 -3.55 -2.46 -22.27
C THR A 112 -3.18 -1.67 -21.03
N ALA A 113 -4.12 -0.96 -20.40
CA ALA A 113 -3.84 -0.12 -19.25
C ALA A 113 -4.35 -0.75 -17.92
N PHE A 114 -3.53 -0.71 -16.88
CA PHE A 114 -3.99 -1.02 -15.53
C PHE A 114 -4.99 0.06 -15.08
N PRO A 115 -6.21 -0.31 -14.64
CA PRO A 115 -7.26 0.66 -14.32
C PRO A 115 -6.93 1.53 -13.10
N PHE A 116 -5.89 1.19 -12.34
CA PHE A 116 -5.47 1.91 -11.13
C PHE A 116 -4.21 2.75 -11.34
N GLY A 117 -3.75 2.90 -12.59
CA GLY A 117 -2.52 3.59 -12.94
C GLY A 117 -1.27 2.76 -12.66
N GLU A 118 -0.17 3.17 -13.24
CA GLU A 118 1.14 2.55 -13.01
C GLU A 118 2.00 3.54 -12.22
N LEU A 119 2.56 3.08 -11.11
CA LEU A 119 3.59 3.81 -10.38
C LEU A 119 4.96 3.32 -10.86
N ALA A 120 5.94 4.21 -10.88
CA ALA A 120 7.31 3.81 -11.10
C ALA A 120 7.73 2.74 -10.07
N HIS A 121 8.65 1.87 -10.45
CA HIS A 121 9.16 0.83 -9.54
C HIS A 121 10.21 1.38 -8.59
N GLY A 122 10.36 0.72 -7.42
CA GLY A 122 11.38 1.03 -6.44
C GLY A 122 11.13 2.31 -5.65
N VAL A 123 12.22 2.89 -5.13
CA VAL A 123 12.16 4.06 -4.22
C VAL A 123 11.56 5.28 -4.90
N ALA A 124 11.84 5.50 -6.18
CA ALA A 124 11.27 6.63 -6.93
C ALA A 124 9.74 6.56 -6.97
N GLY A 125 9.17 5.40 -7.27
CA GLY A 125 7.72 5.20 -7.26
C GLY A 125 7.09 5.36 -5.87
N LEU A 126 7.79 4.95 -4.81
CA LEU A 126 7.33 5.19 -3.43
C LEU A 126 7.31 6.68 -3.09
N ILE A 127 8.33 7.44 -3.52
CA ILE A 127 8.37 8.90 -3.33
C ILE A 127 7.20 9.54 -4.06
N ASP A 128 6.98 9.22 -5.32
CA ASP A 128 5.89 9.76 -6.14
C ASP A 128 4.53 9.43 -5.50
N ASP A 129 4.33 8.19 -5.09
CA ASP A 129 3.08 7.76 -4.44
C ASP A 129 2.82 8.52 -3.13
N TYR A 130 3.83 8.67 -2.29
CA TYR A 130 3.67 9.39 -1.03
C TYR A 130 3.50 10.90 -1.24
N CYS A 131 4.14 11.48 -2.25
CA CYS A 131 3.89 12.85 -2.66
C CYS A 131 2.42 13.06 -3.06
N LEU A 132 1.85 12.15 -3.84
CA LEU A 132 0.43 12.16 -4.20
C LEU A 132 -0.48 12.01 -2.98
N ILE A 133 -0.23 11.03 -2.12
CA ILE A 133 -1.00 10.78 -0.89
C ILE A 133 -1.08 12.04 -0.02
N PHE A 134 0.04 12.68 0.20
CA PHE A 134 0.12 13.83 1.11
C PHE A 134 -0.08 15.19 0.41
N GLY A 135 -0.06 15.23 -0.91
CA GLY A 135 -0.19 16.45 -1.72
C GLY A 135 0.99 17.38 -1.53
N VAL A 136 2.20 16.85 -1.53
CA VAL A 136 3.46 17.58 -1.58
C VAL A 136 4.07 17.43 -2.97
N SER A 137 4.85 18.43 -3.40
CA SER A 137 5.33 18.54 -4.78
C SER A 137 6.67 17.88 -5.04
N ASP A 138 7.44 17.59 -3.98
CA ASP A 138 8.83 17.18 -4.12
C ASP A 138 9.28 16.29 -2.95
N GLU A 139 10.40 15.60 -3.14
CA GLU A 139 10.98 14.69 -2.15
C GLU A 139 11.37 15.42 -0.84
N ASP A 140 11.90 16.62 -0.93
CA ASP A 140 12.29 17.39 0.26
C ASP A 140 11.09 17.77 1.12
N GLY A 141 9.99 18.18 0.48
CA GLY A 141 8.72 18.42 1.13
C GLY A 141 8.17 17.15 1.78
N LEU A 142 8.24 16.02 1.07
CA LEU A 142 7.84 14.71 1.58
C LEU A 142 8.67 14.33 2.80
N ARG A 143 10.00 14.42 2.72
CA ARG A 143 10.91 14.07 3.82
C ARG A 143 10.61 14.88 5.08
N ARG A 144 10.45 16.19 4.94
CA ARG A 144 10.09 17.08 6.05
C ARG A 144 8.71 16.76 6.63
N LEU A 145 7.72 16.43 5.78
CA LEU A 145 6.39 16.03 6.24
C LEU A 145 6.42 14.70 7.00
N MET A 146 7.06 13.70 6.44
CA MET A 146 7.19 12.38 7.04
C MET A 146 7.89 12.47 8.41
N TRP A 147 8.93 13.30 8.53
CA TRP A 147 9.57 13.59 9.80
C TRP A 147 8.59 14.19 10.84
N LEU A 148 7.76 15.16 10.45
CA LEU A 148 6.70 15.70 11.32
C LEU A 148 5.67 14.65 11.72
N LEU A 149 5.26 13.79 10.78
CA LEU A 149 4.30 12.71 11.03
C LEU A 149 4.88 11.63 11.97
N ALA A 150 6.18 11.35 11.90
CA ALA A 150 6.87 10.42 12.78
C ALA A 150 6.99 10.92 14.23
N MET A 151 6.83 12.22 14.48
CA MET A 151 6.87 12.81 15.82
C MET A 151 5.58 12.59 16.61
N LYS A 152 5.66 12.77 17.95
CA LYS A 152 4.47 12.95 18.78
C LYS A 152 3.67 14.16 18.27
N ARG A 153 2.36 13.99 18.04
CA ARG A 153 1.47 15.02 17.47
C ARG A 153 1.60 16.38 18.17
N ARG A 154 1.65 16.39 19.53
CA ARG A 154 1.78 17.63 20.32
C ARG A 154 3.06 18.40 19.99
N ARG A 155 4.18 17.70 19.70
CA ARG A 155 5.45 18.33 19.33
C ARG A 155 5.39 18.85 17.90
N ALA A 156 4.98 18.03 16.94
CA ALA A 156 4.88 18.42 15.54
C ALA A 156 3.98 19.65 15.34
N ASN A 157 2.84 19.72 16.01
CA ASN A 157 1.88 20.81 15.90
C ASN A 157 2.43 22.20 16.29
N LYS A 158 3.48 22.25 17.12
CA LYS A 158 4.13 23.50 17.56
C LYS A 158 5.16 24.01 16.55
N LEU A 159 5.65 23.15 15.67
CA LEU A 159 6.67 23.50 14.68
C LEU A 159 6.09 24.34 13.54
N ARG A 160 6.94 25.07 12.83
CA ARG A 160 6.55 25.78 11.60
C ARG A 160 6.13 24.77 10.53
N CYS A 161 5.14 25.16 9.72
CA CYS A 161 4.70 24.33 8.61
C CYS A 161 5.80 24.24 7.55
N ILE A 162 5.97 23.06 6.98
CA ILE A 162 6.96 22.78 5.94
C ILE A 162 6.63 23.40 4.58
N CYS A 163 5.38 23.80 4.35
CA CYS A 163 4.94 24.38 3.08
C CYS A 163 5.35 25.87 2.91
N GLY A 164 6.14 26.43 3.81
CA GLY A 164 6.61 27.82 3.73
C GLY A 164 5.55 28.88 4.07
N CYS A 165 4.33 28.50 4.49
CA CYS A 165 3.23 29.46 4.78
C CYS A 165 3.44 30.29 6.06
N GLY A 166 4.56 30.14 6.76
CA GLY A 166 4.88 30.84 8.01
C GLY A 166 4.06 30.43 9.24
N ARG A 167 2.97 29.69 9.07
CA ARG A 167 2.08 29.27 10.16
C ARG A 167 2.64 28.05 10.90
N ARG A 168 2.14 27.81 12.11
CA ARG A 168 2.38 26.52 12.80
C ARG A 168 1.75 25.39 12.02
N PHE A 169 2.33 24.20 12.09
CA PHE A 169 1.82 23.00 11.42
C PHE A 169 0.35 22.71 11.77
N ALA A 170 -0.04 22.92 13.04
CA ALA A 170 -1.43 22.78 13.47
C ALA A 170 -2.43 23.71 12.75
N ALA A 171 -1.99 24.88 12.28
CA ALA A 171 -2.85 25.90 11.67
C ALA A 171 -2.80 25.90 10.13
N CYS A 172 -2.05 24.99 9.52
CA CYS A 172 -1.88 24.93 8.08
C CYS A 172 -2.92 24.01 7.41
N LYS A 173 -3.30 24.30 6.15
CA LYS A 173 -4.16 23.42 5.34
C LYS A 173 -3.56 22.02 5.16
N LEU A 174 -2.24 21.90 5.02
CA LEU A 174 -1.53 20.62 4.93
C LEU A 174 -1.73 19.77 6.20
N HIS A 175 -1.87 20.42 7.37
CA HIS A 175 -2.16 19.73 8.62
C HIS A 175 -3.46 18.89 8.55
N ARG A 176 -4.47 19.33 7.82
CA ARG A 176 -5.73 18.57 7.68
C ARG A 176 -5.49 17.20 7.02
N LYS A 177 -4.69 17.16 5.93
CA LYS A 177 -4.31 15.91 5.26
C LYS A 177 -3.47 15.02 6.18
N ALA A 178 -2.46 15.57 6.81
CA ALA A 178 -1.62 14.87 7.77
C ALA A 178 -2.40 14.35 8.98
N HIS A 179 -3.43 15.10 9.42
CA HIS A 179 -4.31 14.69 10.50
C HIS A 179 -5.22 13.54 10.09
N ALA A 180 -5.76 13.58 8.86
CA ALA A 180 -6.53 12.48 8.30
C ALA A 180 -5.67 11.21 8.22
N ALA A 181 -4.46 11.30 7.70
CA ALA A 181 -3.52 10.20 7.64
C ALA A 181 -3.21 9.61 9.03
N ARG A 182 -3.01 10.45 10.05
CA ARG A 182 -2.75 10.02 11.44
C ARG A 182 -3.90 9.30 12.13
N ARG A 183 -5.11 9.30 11.59
CA ARG A 183 -6.21 8.50 12.11
C ARG A 183 -6.06 7.02 11.75
N THR A 184 -5.41 6.76 10.64
CA THR A 184 -5.21 5.43 10.07
C THR A 184 -3.78 4.92 10.26
N LEU A 185 -2.79 5.80 9.99
CA LEU A 185 -1.38 5.46 10.04
C LEU A 185 -0.82 5.68 11.45
N SER A 186 -0.17 4.65 11.98
CA SER A 186 0.61 4.77 13.21
C SER A 186 1.94 5.50 12.94
N ARG A 187 2.56 5.99 14.02
CA ARG A 187 3.93 6.54 13.93
C ARG A 187 4.95 5.50 13.47
N LEU A 188 4.69 4.23 13.76
CA LEU A 188 5.55 3.13 13.34
C LEU A 188 5.44 2.91 11.84
N ASP A 189 4.23 2.98 11.25
CA ASP A 189 4.03 2.89 9.81
C ASP A 189 4.80 3.99 9.08
N ILE A 190 4.72 5.23 9.59
CA ILE A 190 5.47 6.36 9.02
C ILE A 190 6.99 6.14 9.13
N LYS A 191 7.48 5.65 10.26
CA LYS A 191 8.92 5.36 10.42
C LYS A 191 9.40 4.26 9.49
N ARG A 192 8.62 3.18 9.33
CA ARG A 192 8.93 2.10 8.38
C ARG A 192 8.98 2.62 6.95
N ALA A 193 8.00 3.43 6.54
CA ALA A 193 8.00 4.07 5.24
C ALA A 193 9.21 5.01 5.03
N CYS A 194 9.63 5.75 6.05
CA CYS A 194 10.86 6.54 5.99
C CYS A 194 12.11 5.67 5.81
N GLN A 195 12.19 4.53 6.51
CA GLN A 195 13.33 3.61 6.40
C GLN A 195 13.38 2.91 5.05
N GLU A 196 12.23 2.66 4.44
CA GLU A 196 12.12 2.06 3.10
C GLU A 196 12.64 3.01 2.03
N ILE A 197 12.34 4.31 2.11
CA ILE A 197 12.76 5.32 1.13
C ILE A 197 14.17 5.84 1.43
N TRP A 198 14.46 6.11 2.71
CA TRP A 198 15.73 6.70 3.17
C TRP A 198 16.35 5.79 4.24
N PRO A 199 16.97 4.68 3.84
CA PRO A 199 17.63 3.78 4.78
C PRO A 199 18.74 4.55 5.52
N SER A 200 18.76 4.43 6.84
CA SER A 200 19.88 4.94 7.65
C SER A 200 21.07 4.03 7.40
N ASN A 201 22.16 4.57 6.90
CA ASN A 201 23.44 3.88 6.88
C ASN A 201 23.94 3.65 8.31
#